data_198a80f43fa71a08f49066159df8e7e5
#
_entry.id   198a80f43fa71a08f49066159df8e7e5
#
_cell.length_a   1.000
_cell.length_b   1.000
_cell.length_c   1.000
_cell.angle_alpha   90.00
_cell.angle_beta   90.00
_cell.angle_gamma   90.00
#
_symmetry.space_group_name_H-M   'P 1'
#
loop_
_entity.id
_entity.type
_entity.pdbx_description
1 polymer ?
#
loop_
_entity_poly.entity_id
_entity_poly.type
_entity_poly.pdbx_seq_one_letter_code
_entity_poly.pdbx_strand_id
1 'polypeptide(L)'
;MKTSTKKLSAGLTTNVILLGIVSFFTDMSSEIIFPLLPLFLVFNLGASFFIVGIMEGVADAIASVLKVYSGYRSDRSGKRKPFISAGYGQSAVTKLFFGLSTIWQHVFVLRIVERIGKGLRQPPRDALIDESSPPERKGKAFGFQRAMDTGGAIVGPILAIILVSIFVSAYQPIFLIAAVPAIIGFAVTLFLKEKKKGPVLKAPLKVGLKHIPIRMRVFVAIATIFALGNFSVAFIMLRTVDLGQTFTIALVFYLIMNITYAFSAIPAGSLSDRIGRVPTIVTGYILFAVVCLIFAFQTGPILIGLAFLVLGLSNGFVNAVQRAYVCDLAPDEIRATCLGTYHMSIGFAKLFSSIMVGFLWTFIGAQYAFIYGVVLSVMAATMLYGLPRK
;
A
#
# COMPACT_ATOMS: atom_id res chain seq x y z
N MET A 1 9.56 -32.90 -9.36
CA MET A 1 8.87 -31.60 -9.27
C MET A 1 7.35 -31.65 -8.96
N LYS A 2 6.64 -32.76 -9.17
CA LYS A 2 5.17 -32.89 -8.86
C LYS A 2 4.80 -33.01 -7.37
N THR A 3 5.73 -33.35 -6.49
CA THR A 3 5.46 -33.62 -5.07
C THR A 3 5.50 -32.35 -4.18
N SER A 4 6.22 -31.30 -4.58
CA SER A 4 6.32 -30.05 -3.80
C SER A 4 5.06 -29.18 -3.93
N THR A 5 4.45 -29.10 -5.11
CA THR A 5 3.24 -28.31 -5.35
C THR A 5 1.99 -28.88 -4.66
N LYS A 6 1.89 -30.21 -4.51
CA LYS A 6 0.79 -30.86 -3.77
C LYS A 6 0.81 -30.56 -2.27
N LYS A 7 1.98 -30.32 -1.65
CA LYS A 7 2.09 -29.97 -0.22
C LYS A 7 1.71 -28.52 0.07
N LEU A 8 2.00 -27.57 -0.84
CA LEU A 8 1.61 -26.16 -0.67
C LEU A 8 0.10 -25.94 -0.82
N SER A 9 -0.54 -26.65 -1.76
CA SER A 9 -1.98 -26.54 -2.02
C SER A 9 -2.84 -27.41 -1.09
N ALA A 10 -2.24 -28.29 -0.28
CA ALA A 10 -2.96 -29.21 0.60
C ALA A 10 -3.85 -28.43 1.57
N GLY A 11 -5.15 -28.34 1.23
CA GLY A 11 -6.19 -27.72 2.05
C GLY A 11 -6.53 -26.26 1.77
N LEU A 12 -6.01 -25.68 0.65
CA LEU A 12 -6.51 -24.43 0.11
C LEU A 12 -7.60 -24.71 -0.93
N THR A 13 -8.66 -23.90 -0.91
CA THR A 13 -9.73 -24.01 -1.92
C THR A 13 -9.31 -23.41 -3.25
N THR A 14 -9.96 -23.83 -4.34
CA THR A 14 -9.70 -23.31 -5.68
C THR A 14 -9.81 -21.78 -5.75
N ASN A 15 -10.80 -21.17 -5.08
CA ASN A 15 -10.96 -19.72 -5.05
C ASN A 15 -9.76 -19.03 -4.39
N VAL A 16 -9.23 -19.56 -3.30
CA VAL A 16 -8.06 -18.99 -2.61
C VAL A 16 -6.83 -19.04 -3.51
N ILE A 17 -6.62 -20.15 -4.22
CA ILE A 17 -5.50 -20.30 -5.16
C ILE A 17 -5.65 -19.30 -6.31
N LEU A 18 -6.84 -19.22 -6.92
CA LEU A 18 -7.10 -18.28 -8.01
C LEU A 18 -6.89 -16.83 -7.56
N LEU A 19 -7.40 -16.44 -6.38
CA LEU A 19 -7.23 -15.10 -5.84
C LEU A 19 -5.76 -14.79 -5.51
N GLY A 20 -4.99 -15.77 -5.06
CA GLY A 20 -3.55 -15.63 -4.91
C GLY A 20 -2.84 -15.35 -6.24
N ILE A 21 -3.17 -16.10 -7.28
CA ILE A 21 -2.64 -15.92 -8.65
C ILE A 21 -3.02 -14.52 -9.19
N VAL A 22 -4.28 -14.10 -9.02
CA VAL A 22 -4.76 -12.76 -9.39
C VAL A 22 -3.93 -11.68 -8.69
N SER A 23 -3.71 -11.83 -7.38
CA SER A 23 -2.91 -10.90 -6.59
C SER A 23 -1.47 -10.82 -7.09
N PHE A 24 -0.82 -11.97 -7.32
CA PHE A 24 0.55 -12.03 -7.83
C PHE A 24 0.71 -11.26 -9.14
N PHE A 25 -0.11 -11.57 -10.15
CA PHE A 25 -0.01 -10.91 -11.46
C PHE A 25 -0.37 -9.43 -11.41
N THR A 26 -1.35 -9.05 -10.59
CA THR A 26 -1.76 -7.65 -10.47
C THR A 26 -0.70 -6.82 -9.75
N ASP A 27 -0.11 -7.35 -8.67
CA ASP A 27 0.93 -6.65 -7.92
C ASP A 27 2.24 -6.61 -8.74
N MET A 28 2.62 -7.69 -9.42
CA MET A 28 3.73 -7.67 -10.39
C MET A 28 3.56 -6.55 -11.43
N SER A 29 2.40 -6.46 -12.05
CA SER A 29 2.07 -5.39 -13.00
C SER A 29 2.13 -3.99 -12.38
N SER A 30 1.59 -3.83 -11.18
CA SER A 30 1.57 -2.55 -10.46
C SER A 30 2.97 -2.10 -10.10
N GLU A 31 3.80 -3.01 -9.66
CA GLU A 31 5.16 -2.75 -9.20
C GLU A 31 6.17 -2.54 -10.36
N ILE A 32 5.78 -2.86 -11.60
CA ILE A 32 6.52 -2.39 -12.79
C ILE A 32 6.24 -0.90 -13.03
N ILE A 33 4.98 -0.47 -12.90
CA ILE A 33 4.54 0.88 -13.29
C ILE A 33 4.81 1.90 -12.17
N PHE A 34 4.37 1.62 -10.95
CA PHE A 34 4.24 2.65 -9.92
C PHE A 34 5.54 3.26 -9.41
N PRO A 35 6.67 2.54 -9.30
CA PRO A 35 7.93 3.20 -8.96
C PRO A 35 8.47 4.09 -10.09
N LEU A 36 8.11 3.81 -11.35
CA LEU A 36 8.50 4.61 -12.52
C LEU A 36 7.58 5.81 -12.75
N LEU A 37 6.31 5.73 -12.31
CA LEU A 37 5.28 6.72 -12.63
C LEU A 37 5.63 8.14 -12.16
N PRO A 38 6.10 8.39 -10.93
CA PRO A 38 6.50 9.73 -10.50
C PRO A 38 7.69 10.27 -11.26
N LEU A 39 8.64 9.39 -11.64
CA LEU A 39 9.80 9.75 -12.44
C LEU A 39 9.39 10.17 -13.87
N PHE A 40 8.50 9.37 -14.50
CA PHE A 40 7.92 9.68 -15.79
C PHE A 40 7.16 11.00 -15.79
N LEU A 41 6.33 11.24 -14.74
CA LEU A 41 5.57 12.48 -14.59
C LEU A 41 6.46 13.72 -14.54
N VAL A 42 7.49 13.70 -13.69
CA VAL A 42 8.32 14.89 -13.46
C VAL A 42 9.35 15.08 -14.58
N PHE A 43 10.12 14.07 -14.89
CA PHE A 43 11.27 14.20 -15.79
C PHE A 43 10.92 14.10 -17.28
N ASN A 44 9.81 13.42 -17.64
CA ASN A 44 9.41 13.28 -19.05
C ASN A 44 8.18 14.14 -19.41
N LEU A 45 7.21 14.27 -18.51
CA LEU A 45 5.96 15.00 -18.79
C LEU A 45 5.94 16.41 -18.17
N GLY A 46 6.99 16.83 -17.46
CA GLY A 46 7.14 18.17 -16.90
C GLY A 46 6.15 18.51 -15.76
N ALA A 47 5.62 17.51 -15.06
CA ALA A 47 4.76 17.76 -13.91
C ALA A 47 5.56 18.30 -12.73
N SER A 48 5.00 19.27 -11.99
CA SER A 48 5.62 19.72 -10.74
C SER A 48 5.49 18.66 -9.63
N PHE A 49 6.36 18.71 -8.63
CA PHE A 49 6.26 17.85 -7.44
C PHE A 49 4.92 18.06 -6.70
N PHE A 50 4.36 19.27 -6.77
CA PHE A 50 3.04 19.58 -6.22
C PHE A 50 1.92 18.77 -6.90
N ILE A 51 1.96 18.65 -8.23
CA ILE A 51 1.03 17.81 -9.00
C ILE A 51 1.15 16.34 -8.58
N VAL A 52 2.37 15.84 -8.42
CA VAL A 52 2.60 14.47 -7.90
C VAL A 52 1.99 14.31 -6.51
N GLY A 53 2.15 15.29 -5.64
CA GLY A 53 1.57 15.29 -4.30
C GLY A 53 0.05 15.21 -4.30
N ILE A 54 -0.61 16.05 -5.11
CA ILE A 54 -2.07 16.01 -5.27
C ILE A 54 -2.50 14.65 -5.83
N MET A 55 -1.85 14.18 -6.88
CA MET A 55 -2.18 12.90 -7.52
C MET A 55 -2.11 11.72 -6.54
N GLU A 56 -1.00 11.54 -5.85
CA GLU A 56 -0.82 10.42 -4.91
C GLU A 56 -1.77 10.56 -3.71
N GLY A 57 -1.93 11.77 -3.18
CA GLY A 57 -2.83 12.02 -2.06
C GLY A 57 -4.30 11.74 -2.40
N VAL A 58 -4.80 12.29 -3.51
CA VAL A 58 -6.18 12.08 -3.98
C VAL A 58 -6.41 10.60 -4.31
N ALA A 59 -5.45 9.96 -4.96
CA ALA A 59 -5.54 8.55 -5.32
C ALA A 59 -5.69 7.64 -4.08
N ASP A 60 -4.89 7.87 -3.04
CA ASP A 60 -4.96 7.09 -1.80
C ASP A 60 -6.24 7.38 -0.98
N ALA A 61 -6.71 8.63 -0.95
CA ALA A 61 -7.97 9.00 -0.31
C ALA A 61 -9.17 8.33 -0.97
N ILE A 62 -9.26 8.40 -2.31
CA ILE A 62 -10.33 7.75 -3.09
C ILE A 62 -10.31 6.23 -2.85
N ALA A 63 -9.16 5.58 -2.89
CA ALA A 63 -9.06 4.16 -2.62
C ALA A 63 -9.57 3.82 -1.20
N SER A 64 -9.24 4.65 -0.21
CA SER A 64 -9.65 4.43 1.18
C SER A 64 -11.16 4.55 1.38
N VAL A 65 -11.79 5.57 0.79
CA VAL A 65 -13.26 5.75 0.82
C VAL A 65 -13.97 4.60 0.10
N LEU A 66 -13.48 4.24 -1.09
CA LEU A 66 -14.09 3.19 -1.89
C LEU A 66 -13.97 1.80 -1.28
N LYS A 67 -12.95 1.51 -0.47
CA LYS A 67 -12.87 0.26 0.29
C LYS A 67 -14.05 0.12 1.25
N VAL A 68 -14.42 1.18 1.95
CA VAL A 68 -15.58 1.16 2.86
C VAL A 68 -16.88 0.96 2.09
N TYR A 69 -17.06 1.73 1.02
CA TYR A 69 -18.25 1.66 0.16
C TYR A 69 -18.41 0.28 -0.50
N SER A 70 -17.35 -0.25 -1.11
CA SER A 70 -17.38 -1.53 -1.82
C SER A 70 -17.59 -2.71 -0.87
N GLY A 71 -16.95 -2.68 0.31
CA GLY A 71 -17.19 -3.65 1.38
C GLY A 71 -18.67 -3.69 1.75
N TYR A 72 -19.23 -2.54 2.15
CA TYR A 72 -20.65 -2.42 2.51
C TYR A 72 -21.58 -2.86 1.38
N ARG A 73 -21.34 -2.39 0.15
CA ARG A 73 -22.21 -2.69 -1.00
C ARG A 73 -22.16 -4.17 -1.37
N SER A 74 -20.98 -4.80 -1.33
CA SER A 74 -20.83 -6.22 -1.61
C SER A 74 -21.49 -7.09 -0.52
N ASP A 75 -21.41 -6.70 0.75
CA ASP A 75 -22.08 -7.38 1.86
C ASP A 75 -23.61 -7.31 1.72
N ARG A 76 -24.12 -6.11 1.38
CA ARG A 76 -25.56 -5.91 1.19
C ARG A 76 -26.12 -6.66 -0.03
N SER A 77 -25.34 -6.78 -1.08
CA SER A 77 -25.77 -7.50 -2.30
C SER A 77 -25.59 -9.01 -2.21
N GLY A 78 -24.77 -9.49 -1.27
CA GLY A 78 -24.34 -10.89 -1.18
C GLY A 78 -23.51 -11.37 -2.37
N LYS A 79 -22.98 -10.42 -3.17
CA LYS A 79 -22.20 -10.71 -4.38
C LYS A 79 -20.78 -10.15 -4.21
N ARG A 80 -19.75 -11.00 -4.39
CA ARG A 80 -18.33 -10.61 -4.29
C ARG A 80 -17.67 -10.52 -5.67
N LYS A 81 -17.89 -11.54 -6.50
CA LYS A 81 -17.24 -11.70 -7.81
C LYS A 81 -17.41 -10.48 -8.73
N PRO A 82 -18.59 -9.83 -8.89
CA PRO A 82 -18.73 -8.67 -9.77
C PRO A 82 -17.81 -7.52 -9.39
N PHE A 83 -17.68 -7.21 -8.09
CA PHE A 83 -16.80 -6.15 -7.59
C PHE A 83 -15.32 -6.49 -7.82
N ILE A 84 -14.96 -7.75 -7.59
CA ILE A 84 -13.60 -8.26 -7.82
C ILE A 84 -13.25 -8.13 -9.30
N SER A 85 -14.05 -8.72 -10.20
CA SER A 85 -13.77 -8.71 -11.63
C SER A 85 -13.81 -7.31 -12.23
N ALA A 86 -14.77 -6.45 -11.83
CA ALA A 86 -14.83 -5.07 -12.27
C ALA A 86 -13.56 -4.29 -11.83
N GLY A 87 -13.14 -4.41 -10.57
CA GLY A 87 -11.97 -3.70 -10.06
C GLY A 87 -10.65 -4.16 -10.70
N TYR A 88 -10.48 -5.47 -10.96
CA TYR A 88 -9.29 -5.99 -11.67
C TYR A 88 -9.33 -5.67 -13.16
N GLY A 89 -10.49 -5.77 -13.82
CA GLY A 89 -10.66 -5.42 -15.23
C GLY A 89 -10.40 -3.95 -15.49
N GLN A 90 -10.97 -3.06 -14.65
CA GLN A 90 -10.69 -1.64 -14.70
C GLN A 90 -9.19 -1.33 -14.54
N SER A 91 -8.53 -1.98 -13.58
CA SER A 91 -7.08 -1.82 -13.37
C SER A 91 -6.27 -2.29 -14.59
N ALA A 92 -6.64 -3.40 -15.22
CA ALA A 92 -5.96 -3.91 -16.41
C ALA A 92 -6.11 -2.95 -17.61
N VAL A 93 -7.32 -2.45 -17.86
CA VAL A 93 -7.58 -1.46 -18.92
C VAL A 93 -6.82 -0.16 -18.66
N THR A 94 -6.86 0.36 -17.43
CA THR A 94 -6.16 1.60 -17.07
C THR A 94 -4.65 1.49 -17.33
N LYS A 95 -4.04 0.33 -17.07
CA LYS A 95 -2.60 0.12 -17.28
C LYS A 95 -2.19 0.15 -18.74
N LEU A 96 -3.04 -0.27 -19.66
CA LEU A 96 -2.81 -0.09 -21.10
C LEU A 96 -2.72 1.40 -21.46
N PHE A 97 -3.60 2.21 -20.90
CA PHE A 97 -3.63 3.64 -21.19
C PHE A 97 -2.46 4.42 -20.59
N PHE A 98 -1.80 3.94 -19.53
CA PHE A 98 -0.55 4.55 -19.07
C PHE A 98 0.52 4.55 -20.18
N GLY A 99 0.61 3.47 -20.95
CA GLY A 99 1.53 3.38 -22.09
C GLY A 99 1.20 4.31 -23.25
N LEU A 100 0.00 4.89 -23.30
CA LEU A 100 -0.44 5.84 -24.32
C LEU A 100 -0.41 7.29 -23.81
N SER A 101 0.05 7.53 -22.58
CA SER A 101 0.05 8.86 -21.98
C SER A 101 1.15 9.75 -22.55
N THR A 102 0.78 10.94 -23.04
CA THR A 102 1.67 11.94 -23.64
C THR A 102 1.78 13.23 -22.82
N ILE A 103 0.84 13.46 -21.90
CA ILE A 103 0.79 14.61 -21.00
C ILE A 103 0.51 14.15 -19.57
N TRP A 104 0.94 14.90 -18.57
CA TRP A 104 0.79 14.53 -17.17
C TRP A 104 -0.67 14.41 -16.72
N GLN A 105 -1.60 15.13 -17.33
CA GLN A 105 -3.04 15.05 -17.03
C GLN A 105 -3.62 13.66 -17.33
N HIS A 106 -3.15 13.00 -18.41
CA HIS A 106 -3.55 11.62 -18.70
C HIS A 106 -3.16 10.70 -17.56
N VAL A 107 -1.91 10.78 -17.11
CA VAL A 107 -1.38 9.97 -16.01
C VAL A 107 -2.14 10.25 -14.70
N PHE A 108 -2.45 11.52 -14.42
CA PHE A 108 -3.20 11.94 -13.24
C PHE A 108 -4.59 11.28 -13.20
N VAL A 109 -5.36 11.37 -14.27
CA VAL A 109 -6.69 10.76 -14.36
C VAL A 109 -6.60 9.23 -14.27
N LEU A 110 -5.68 8.61 -15.01
CA LEU A 110 -5.49 7.17 -15.00
C LEU A 110 -5.09 6.65 -13.61
N ARG A 111 -4.27 7.40 -12.86
CA ARG A 111 -3.89 7.05 -11.48
C ARG A 111 -5.11 7.02 -10.56
N ILE A 112 -5.99 8.01 -10.66
CA ILE A 112 -7.24 8.04 -9.89
C ILE A 112 -8.13 6.85 -10.28
N VAL A 113 -8.31 6.61 -11.58
CA VAL A 113 -9.12 5.48 -12.08
C VAL A 113 -8.57 4.14 -11.58
N GLU A 114 -7.25 3.94 -11.62
CA GLU A 114 -6.62 2.72 -11.09
C GLU A 114 -6.90 2.53 -9.59
N ARG A 115 -6.85 3.62 -8.80
CA ARG A 115 -7.13 3.57 -7.37
C ARG A 115 -8.60 3.30 -7.05
N ILE A 116 -9.52 3.74 -7.90
CA ILE A 116 -10.93 3.34 -7.84
C ILE A 116 -11.04 1.82 -7.97
N GLY A 117 -10.41 1.22 -8.97
CA GLY A 117 -10.39 -0.24 -9.15
C GLY A 117 -9.83 -0.98 -7.93
N LYS A 118 -8.75 -0.46 -7.32
CA LYS A 118 -8.18 -1.02 -6.10
C LYS A 118 -9.15 -0.96 -4.91
N GLY A 119 -9.82 0.17 -4.72
CA GLY A 119 -10.84 0.35 -3.67
C GLY A 119 -12.04 -0.57 -3.86
N LEU A 120 -12.49 -0.78 -5.10
CA LEU A 120 -13.63 -1.65 -5.40
C LEU A 120 -13.35 -3.13 -5.14
N ARG A 121 -12.15 -3.64 -5.46
CA ARG A 121 -11.86 -5.07 -5.44
C ARG A 121 -11.38 -5.60 -4.09
N GLN A 122 -10.67 -4.79 -3.29
CA GLN A 122 -9.91 -5.31 -2.14
C GLN A 122 -10.80 -5.89 -1.03
N PRO A 123 -11.82 -5.20 -0.47
CA PRO A 123 -12.67 -5.78 0.57
C PRO A 123 -13.51 -6.98 0.08
N PRO A 124 -14.15 -6.96 -1.11
CA PRO A 124 -14.85 -8.14 -1.61
C PRO A 124 -13.93 -9.35 -1.85
N ARG A 125 -12.67 -9.12 -2.27
CA ARG A 125 -11.65 -10.17 -2.41
C ARG A 125 -11.36 -10.82 -1.05
N ASP A 126 -11.07 -10.03 -0.05
CA ASP A 126 -10.74 -10.52 1.29
C ASP A 126 -11.94 -11.28 1.90
N ALA A 127 -13.16 -10.78 1.69
CA ALA A 127 -14.37 -11.48 2.09
C ALA A 127 -14.55 -12.82 1.35
N LEU A 128 -14.27 -12.89 0.06
CA LEU A 128 -14.37 -14.15 -0.70
C LEU A 128 -13.31 -15.17 -0.27
N ILE A 129 -12.10 -14.74 0.13
CA ILE A 129 -11.07 -15.60 0.73
C ILE A 129 -11.60 -16.20 2.04
N ASP A 130 -12.15 -15.36 2.92
CA ASP A 130 -12.71 -15.80 4.20
C ASP A 130 -13.85 -16.78 4.01
N GLU A 131 -14.81 -16.46 3.15
CA GLU A 131 -15.98 -17.31 2.84
C GLU A 131 -15.65 -18.63 2.15
N SER A 132 -14.54 -18.66 1.41
CA SER A 132 -14.09 -19.86 0.70
C SER A 132 -13.20 -20.76 1.56
N SER A 133 -12.82 -20.32 2.77
CA SER A 133 -11.86 -21.03 3.62
C SER A 133 -12.55 -21.69 4.80
N PRO A 134 -12.20 -22.95 5.15
CA PRO A 134 -12.62 -23.56 6.41
C PRO A 134 -12.14 -22.73 7.62
N PRO A 135 -12.92 -22.64 8.72
CA PRO A 135 -12.56 -21.83 9.91
C PRO A 135 -11.13 -22.07 10.41
N GLU A 136 -10.68 -23.33 10.42
CA GLU A 136 -9.38 -23.76 10.93
C GLU A 136 -8.21 -23.39 9.98
N ARG A 137 -8.51 -22.95 8.76
CA ARG A 137 -7.52 -22.70 7.69
C ARG A 137 -7.54 -21.28 7.15
N LYS A 138 -8.31 -20.38 7.75
CA LYS A 138 -8.37 -18.96 7.33
C LYS A 138 -7.00 -18.29 7.36
N GLY A 139 -6.24 -18.49 8.44
CA GLY A 139 -4.87 -17.96 8.55
C GLY A 139 -3.97 -18.43 7.40
N LYS A 140 -4.05 -19.73 7.01
CA LYS A 140 -3.29 -20.27 5.88
C LYS A 140 -3.73 -19.65 4.54
N ALA A 141 -5.01 -19.42 4.35
CA ALA A 141 -5.55 -18.81 3.12
C ALA A 141 -5.08 -17.35 2.95
N PHE A 142 -5.20 -16.53 4.01
CA PHE A 142 -4.68 -15.15 3.99
C PHE A 142 -3.17 -15.09 3.91
N GLY A 143 -2.45 -16.02 4.58
CA GLY A 143 -1.00 -16.16 4.47
C GLY A 143 -0.54 -16.49 3.05
N PHE A 144 -1.23 -17.41 2.37
CA PHE A 144 -0.96 -17.72 0.96
C PHE A 144 -1.21 -16.52 0.05
N GLN A 145 -2.35 -15.85 0.21
CA GLN A 145 -2.66 -14.64 -0.57
C GLN A 145 -1.60 -13.56 -0.34
N ARG A 146 -1.17 -13.34 0.91
CA ARG A 146 -0.11 -12.36 1.22
C ARG A 146 1.25 -12.75 0.63
N ALA A 147 1.60 -14.04 0.63
CA ALA A 147 2.82 -14.52 -0.01
C ALA A 147 2.80 -14.29 -1.53
N MET A 148 1.65 -14.45 -2.18
CA MET A 148 1.47 -14.17 -3.60
C MET A 148 1.55 -12.66 -3.89
N ASP A 149 0.91 -11.79 -3.08
CA ASP A 149 1.09 -10.32 -3.16
C ASP A 149 2.57 -9.94 -3.07
N THR A 150 3.27 -10.45 -2.05
CA THR A 150 4.70 -10.17 -1.82
C THR A 150 5.57 -10.69 -2.96
N GLY A 151 5.27 -11.87 -3.48
CA GLY A 151 5.95 -12.43 -4.66
C GLY A 151 5.83 -11.51 -5.88
N GLY A 152 4.63 -10.99 -6.14
CA GLY A 152 4.39 -10.00 -7.19
C GLY A 152 5.15 -8.70 -6.94
N ALA A 153 5.16 -8.23 -5.69
CA ALA A 153 5.86 -7.00 -5.28
C ALA A 153 7.41 -7.12 -5.33
N ILE A 154 7.96 -8.32 -5.38
CA ILE A 154 9.41 -8.55 -5.60
C ILE A 154 9.70 -8.70 -7.09
N VAL A 155 8.91 -9.50 -7.81
CA VAL A 155 9.14 -9.77 -9.24
C VAL A 155 8.90 -8.52 -10.09
N GLY A 156 7.92 -7.68 -9.73
CA GLY A 156 7.61 -6.45 -10.46
C GLY A 156 8.79 -5.50 -10.61
N PRO A 157 9.44 -5.05 -9.54
CA PRO A 157 10.62 -4.19 -9.63
C PRO A 157 11.80 -4.83 -10.37
N ILE A 158 12.01 -6.14 -10.26
CA ILE A 158 13.04 -6.86 -11.03
C ILE A 158 12.76 -6.71 -12.52
N LEU A 159 11.52 -6.95 -12.95
CA LEU A 159 11.12 -6.74 -14.34
C LEU A 159 11.21 -5.27 -14.74
N ALA A 160 10.88 -4.32 -13.88
CA ALA A 160 11.04 -2.90 -14.14
C ALA A 160 12.51 -2.54 -14.41
N ILE A 161 13.45 -3.05 -13.62
CA ILE A 161 14.90 -2.85 -13.83
C ILE A 161 15.34 -3.39 -15.19
N ILE A 162 14.93 -4.61 -15.54
CA ILE A 162 15.26 -5.24 -16.83
C ILE A 162 14.68 -4.42 -17.98
N LEU A 163 13.40 -4.04 -17.90
CA LEU A 163 12.72 -3.29 -18.95
C LEU A 163 13.32 -1.88 -19.13
N VAL A 164 13.66 -1.18 -18.05
CA VAL A 164 14.35 0.13 -18.12
C VAL A 164 15.73 0.00 -18.78
N SER A 165 16.44 -1.10 -18.54
CA SER A 165 17.74 -1.35 -19.16
C SER A 165 17.64 -1.65 -20.66
N ILE A 166 16.52 -2.25 -21.11
CA ILE A 166 16.27 -2.55 -22.52
C ILE A 166 15.72 -1.32 -23.26
N PHE A 167 14.74 -0.66 -22.68
CA PHE A 167 14.00 0.47 -23.27
C PHE A 167 14.50 1.81 -22.73
N VAL A 168 15.78 2.08 -22.86
CA VAL A 168 16.43 3.29 -22.34
C VAL A 168 15.59 4.54 -22.67
N SER A 169 15.10 5.23 -21.64
CA SER A 169 14.26 6.45 -21.71
C SER A 169 12.87 6.31 -22.37
N ALA A 170 12.46 5.12 -22.79
CA ALA A 170 11.14 4.88 -23.37
C ALA A 170 10.20 4.20 -22.35
N TYR A 171 9.38 4.99 -21.62
CA TYR A 171 8.49 4.47 -20.59
C TYR A 171 7.21 3.82 -21.14
N GLN A 172 6.71 4.31 -22.29
CA GLN A 172 5.46 3.83 -22.88
C GLN A 172 5.49 2.31 -23.16
N PRO A 173 6.52 1.73 -23.83
CA PRO A 173 6.60 0.29 -24.01
C PRO A 173 6.63 -0.49 -22.68
N ILE A 174 7.32 0.04 -21.66
CA ILE A 174 7.39 -0.59 -20.34
C ILE A 174 5.99 -0.69 -19.71
N PHE A 175 5.20 0.38 -19.78
CA PHE A 175 3.84 0.40 -19.26
C PHE A 175 2.89 -0.52 -20.04
N LEU A 176 3.04 -0.61 -21.36
CA LEU A 176 2.26 -1.55 -22.19
C LEU A 176 2.60 -3.01 -21.83
N ILE A 177 3.89 -3.34 -21.66
CA ILE A 177 4.31 -4.68 -21.24
C ILE A 177 3.78 -4.99 -19.84
N ALA A 178 3.82 -4.01 -18.93
CA ALA A 178 3.29 -4.15 -17.58
C ALA A 178 1.78 -4.40 -17.53
N ALA A 179 1.03 -4.02 -18.54
CA ALA A 179 -0.42 -4.32 -18.62
C ALA A 179 -0.69 -5.82 -18.86
N VAL A 180 0.24 -6.57 -19.47
CA VAL A 180 0.06 -7.99 -19.77
C VAL A 180 -0.22 -8.83 -18.51
N PRO A 181 0.59 -8.76 -17.44
CA PRO A 181 0.27 -9.46 -16.21
C PRO A 181 -1.09 -9.04 -15.61
N ALA A 182 -1.46 -7.75 -15.68
CA ALA A 182 -2.76 -7.30 -15.19
C ALA A 182 -3.93 -7.92 -15.96
N ILE A 183 -3.81 -8.06 -17.28
CA ILE A 183 -4.81 -8.73 -18.14
C ILE A 183 -4.91 -10.20 -17.75
N ILE A 184 -3.77 -10.90 -17.54
CA ILE A 184 -3.77 -12.29 -17.06
C ILE A 184 -4.47 -12.39 -15.71
N GLY A 185 -4.13 -11.51 -14.76
CA GLY A 185 -4.79 -11.45 -13.46
C GLY A 185 -6.31 -11.24 -13.58
N PHE A 186 -6.75 -10.32 -14.43
CA PHE A 186 -8.18 -10.13 -14.70
C PHE A 186 -8.83 -11.37 -15.29
N ALA A 187 -8.23 -12.01 -16.30
CA ALA A 187 -8.76 -13.21 -16.94
C ALA A 187 -8.95 -14.34 -15.91
N VAL A 188 -8.04 -14.51 -14.96
CA VAL A 188 -8.16 -15.49 -13.87
C VAL A 188 -9.38 -15.19 -12.97
N THR A 189 -9.80 -13.93 -12.79
CA THR A 189 -11.00 -13.63 -11.99
C THR A 189 -12.29 -14.20 -12.58
N LEU A 190 -12.33 -14.43 -13.89
CA LEU A 190 -13.51 -14.98 -14.56
C LEU A 190 -13.81 -16.43 -14.13
N PHE A 191 -12.80 -17.16 -13.69
CA PHE A 191 -12.90 -18.53 -13.19
C PHE A 191 -13.30 -18.64 -11.70
N LEU A 192 -13.42 -17.50 -10.98
CA LEU A 192 -13.87 -17.48 -9.60
C LEU A 192 -15.30 -18.02 -9.50
N LYS A 193 -15.53 -18.90 -8.52
CA LYS A 193 -16.85 -19.46 -8.22
C LYS A 193 -17.42 -18.80 -6.98
N GLU A 194 -18.60 -18.25 -7.09
CA GLU A 194 -19.32 -17.62 -5.98
C GLU A 194 -20.56 -18.42 -5.63
N LYS A 195 -20.70 -18.80 -4.35
CA LYS A 195 -21.97 -19.33 -3.85
C LYS A 195 -22.86 -18.14 -3.52
N LYS A 196 -24.04 -18.06 -4.13
CA LYS A 196 -25.04 -17.03 -3.79
C LYS A 196 -25.37 -17.14 -2.31
N LYS A 197 -24.89 -16.20 -1.52
CA LYS A 197 -25.36 -15.98 -0.14
C LYS A 197 -26.39 -14.85 -0.18
N GLY A 198 -27.44 -14.98 0.61
CA GLY A 198 -28.37 -13.86 0.82
C GLY A 198 -27.65 -12.66 1.42
N PRO A 199 -28.27 -11.45 1.39
CA PRO A 199 -27.69 -10.23 1.96
C PRO A 199 -27.29 -10.48 3.43
N VAL A 200 -26.03 -10.22 3.76
CA VAL A 200 -25.47 -10.49 5.10
C VAL A 200 -25.73 -9.34 6.06
N LEU A 201 -25.87 -8.12 5.56
CA LEU A 201 -26.02 -6.91 6.37
C LEU A 201 -27.42 -6.30 6.20
N LYS A 202 -28.20 -6.29 7.29
CA LYS A 202 -29.44 -5.52 7.41
C LYS A 202 -29.23 -4.16 8.10
N ALA A 203 -28.10 -3.94 8.77
CA ALA A 203 -27.85 -2.74 9.55
C ALA A 203 -27.23 -1.61 8.70
N PRO A 204 -27.59 -0.34 8.93
CA PRO A 204 -26.94 0.80 8.30
C PRO A 204 -25.48 0.90 8.74
N LEU A 205 -24.63 1.43 7.85
CA LEU A 205 -23.22 1.72 8.16
C LEU A 205 -23.17 2.80 9.25
N LYS A 206 -23.05 2.40 10.51
CA LYS A 206 -22.88 3.34 11.62
C LYS A 206 -21.38 3.63 11.80
N VAL A 207 -20.88 4.65 11.12
CA VAL A 207 -19.56 5.22 11.40
C VAL A 207 -19.73 6.31 12.45
N GLY A 208 -19.48 5.99 13.72
CA GLY A 208 -19.67 6.95 14.81
C GLY A 208 -18.53 6.90 15.83
N LEU A 209 -17.86 8.04 16.06
CA LEU A 209 -16.76 8.20 17.03
C LEU A 209 -17.23 8.08 18.49
N LYS A 210 -18.53 8.23 18.77
CA LYS A 210 -19.09 8.31 20.15
C LYS A 210 -18.88 7.05 20.99
N HIS A 211 -18.82 5.87 20.38
CA HIS A 211 -18.69 4.58 21.07
C HIS A 211 -17.26 4.03 21.10
N ILE A 212 -16.31 4.75 20.50
CA ILE A 212 -14.90 4.33 20.45
C ILE A 212 -14.22 4.68 21.78
N PRO A 213 -13.52 3.73 22.44
CA PRO A 213 -12.81 3.99 23.68
C PRO A 213 -11.83 5.14 23.57
N ILE A 214 -11.66 5.91 24.65
CA ILE A 214 -10.79 7.10 24.65
C ILE A 214 -9.35 6.76 24.26
N ARG A 215 -8.81 5.65 24.76
CA ARG A 215 -7.45 5.19 24.41
C ARG A 215 -7.29 4.94 22.91
N MET A 216 -8.29 4.34 22.29
CA MET A 216 -8.33 4.11 20.85
C MET A 216 -8.37 5.44 20.09
N ARG A 217 -9.20 6.41 20.53
CA ARG A 217 -9.25 7.76 19.90
C ARG A 217 -7.91 8.48 19.97
N VAL A 218 -7.25 8.44 21.13
CA VAL A 218 -5.92 9.03 21.32
C VAL A 218 -4.89 8.36 20.44
N PHE A 219 -4.88 7.02 20.37
CA PHE A 219 -3.97 6.30 19.48
C PHE A 219 -4.21 6.64 18.01
N VAL A 220 -5.47 6.69 17.55
CA VAL A 220 -5.80 7.08 16.17
C VAL A 220 -5.33 8.51 15.88
N ALA A 221 -5.49 9.45 16.81
CA ALA A 221 -4.99 10.81 16.66
C ALA A 221 -3.46 10.85 16.48
N ILE A 222 -2.71 10.11 17.31
CA ILE A 222 -1.25 10.02 17.21
C ILE A 222 -0.82 9.35 15.89
N ALA A 223 -1.46 8.25 15.52
CA ALA A 223 -1.20 7.57 14.26
C ALA A 223 -1.52 8.46 13.03
N THR A 224 -2.52 9.34 13.16
CA THR A 224 -2.86 10.36 12.16
C THR A 224 -1.75 11.42 12.04
N ILE A 225 -1.18 11.87 13.16
CA ILE A 225 -0.02 12.78 13.15
C ILE A 225 1.17 12.13 12.44
N PHE A 226 1.48 10.87 12.76
CA PHE A 226 2.52 10.14 12.02
C PHE A 226 2.20 10.05 10.52
N ALA A 227 0.97 9.73 10.16
CA ALA A 227 0.55 9.60 8.77
C ALA A 227 0.61 10.93 8.00
N LEU A 228 0.43 12.08 8.67
CA LEU A 228 0.67 13.40 8.09
C LEU A 228 2.15 13.62 7.74
N GLY A 229 3.09 13.00 8.45
CA GLY A 229 4.52 13.03 8.13
C GLY A 229 4.96 11.89 7.20
N ASN A 230 4.18 10.81 7.09
CA ASN A 230 4.50 9.62 6.31
C ASN A 230 3.90 9.71 4.90
N PHE A 231 4.58 10.41 4.02
CA PHE A 231 4.18 10.68 2.64
C PHE A 231 4.46 9.50 1.68
N SER A 232 4.01 9.65 0.42
CA SER A 232 4.18 8.61 -0.60
C SER A 232 5.66 8.31 -0.90
N VAL A 233 5.99 7.03 -1.08
CA VAL A 233 7.32 6.57 -1.54
C VAL A 233 7.70 7.21 -2.88
N ALA A 234 6.74 7.70 -3.65
CA ALA A 234 6.98 8.47 -4.87
C ALA A 234 7.98 9.61 -4.66
N PHE A 235 7.86 10.35 -3.54
CA PHE A 235 8.78 11.45 -3.22
C PHE A 235 10.19 10.96 -2.84
N ILE A 236 10.31 9.80 -2.22
CA ILE A 236 11.61 9.18 -1.92
C ILE A 236 12.30 8.75 -3.22
N MET A 237 11.56 8.17 -4.16
CA MET A 237 12.07 7.82 -5.49
C MET A 237 12.52 9.07 -6.28
N LEU A 238 11.69 10.12 -6.31
CA LEU A 238 12.03 11.39 -6.94
C LEU A 238 13.28 12.02 -6.31
N ARG A 239 13.37 12.04 -4.97
CA ARG A 239 14.54 12.58 -4.27
C ARG A 239 15.82 11.79 -4.56
N THR A 240 15.71 10.48 -4.71
CA THR A 240 16.86 9.64 -5.09
C THR A 240 17.47 10.07 -6.42
N VAL A 241 16.62 10.37 -7.40
CA VAL A 241 17.08 10.86 -8.72
C VAL A 241 17.55 12.31 -8.65
N ASP A 242 16.85 13.17 -7.89
CA ASP A 242 17.24 14.56 -7.64
C ASP A 242 18.63 14.67 -6.97
N LEU A 243 19.00 13.66 -6.15
CA LEU A 243 20.33 13.51 -5.55
C LEU A 243 21.38 12.89 -6.51
N GLY A 244 21.08 12.80 -7.80
CA GLY A 244 22.02 12.37 -8.83
C GLY A 244 22.09 10.86 -9.08
N GLN A 245 21.17 10.06 -8.49
CA GLN A 245 21.14 8.63 -8.79
C GLN A 245 20.37 8.36 -10.10
N THR A 246 20.76 7.30 -10.81
CA THR A 246 20.03 6.86 -12.01
C THR A 246 18.67 6.25 -11.64
N PHE A 247 17.74 6.23 -12.59
CA PHE A 247 16.44 5.57 -12.42
C PHE A 247 16.59 4.08 -12.07
N THR A 248 17.57 3.40 -12.69
CA THR A 248 17.87 2.00 -12.42
C THR A 248 18.31 1.79 -10.95
N ILE A 249 19.20 2.65 -10.44
CA ILE A 249 19.63 2.59 -9.03
C ILE A 249 18.45 2.84 -8.08
N ALA A 250 17.60 3.81 -8.40
CA ALA A 250 16.40 4.07 -7.60
C ALA A 250 15.47 2.85 -7.55
N LEU A 251 15.29 2.12 -8.67
CA LEU A 251 14.53 0.88 -8.71
C LEU A 251 15.18 -0.26 -7.92
N VAL A 252 16.51 -0.38 -7.95
CA VAL A 252 17.24 -1.36 -7.12
C VAL A 252 17.02 -1.06 -5.63
N PHE A 253 17.11 0.20 -5.22
CA PHE A 253 16.86 0.60 -3.83
C PHE A 253 15.39 0.35 -3.44
N TYR A 254 14.45 0.62 -4.34
CA TYR A 254 13.04 0.30 -4.12
C TYR A 254 12.80 -1.21 -3.95
N LEU A 255 13.48 -2.06 -4.72
CA LEU A 255 13.46 -3.51 -4.56
C LEU A 255 13.99 -3.92 -3.18
N ILE A 256 15.11 -3.34 -2.73
CA ILE A 256 15.68 -3.57 -1.40
C ILE A 256 14.66 -3.23 -0.31
N MET A 257 13.97 -2.08 -0.43
CA MET A 257 12.91 -1.69 0.49
C MET A 257 11.79 -2.74 0.56
N ASN A 258 11.30 -3.21 -0.58
CA ASN A 258 10.22 -4.20 -0.64
C ASN A 258 10.64 -5.55 -0.02
N ILE A 259 11.85 -6.00 -0.32
CA ILE A 259 12.43 -7.22 0.28
C ILE A 259 12.53 -7.06 1.80
N THR A 260 13.10 -5.96 2.26
CA THR A 260 13.27 -5.70 3.70
C THR A 260 11.91 -5.60 4.40
N TYR A 261 10.93 -4.93 3.79
CA TYR A 261 9.57 -4.87 4.31
C TYR A 261 8.94 -6.26 4.43
N ALA A 262 9.07 -7.10 3.40
CA ALA A 262 8.51 -8.45 3.38
C ALA A 262 9.10 -9.32 4.52
N PHE A 263 10.42 -9.26 4.71
CA PHE A 263 11.10 -10.04 5.75
C PHE A 263 10.96 -9.47 7.15
N SER A 264 10.74 -8.16 7.31
CA SER A 264 10.62 -7.52 8.63
C SER A 264 9.23 -7.61 9.25
N ALA A 265 8.17 -7.76 8.47
CA ALA A 265 6.79 -7.70 8.95
C ALA A 265 6.46 -8.79 9.99
N ILE A 266 6.92 -10.04 9.78
CA ILE A 266 6.70 -11.16 10.72
C ILE A 266 7.54 -10.98 11.99
N PRO A 267 8.88 -10.74 11.91
CA PRO A 267 9.70 -10.46 13.09
C PRO A 267 9.19 -9.26 13.91
N ALA A 268 8.75 -8.17 13.25
CA ALA A 268 8.21 -7.00 13.94
C ALA A 268 6.94 -7.35 14.73
N GLY A 269 6.03 -8.15 14.14
CA GLY A 269 4.86 -8.68 14.84
C GLY A 269 5.27 -9.49 16.07
N SER A 270 6.15 -10.48 15.93
CA SER A 270 6.63 -11.32 17.02
C SER A 270 7.37 -10.52 18.09
N LEU A 271 8.15 -9.52 17.70
CA LEU A 271 8.81 -8.62 18.63
C LEU A 271 7.80 -7.82 19.43
N SER A 272 6.75 -7.31 18.76
CA SER A 272 5.69 -6.55 19.41
C SER A 272 4.89 -7.36 20.44
N ASP A 273 4.82 -8.68 20.27
CA ASP A 273 4.21 -9.58 21.24
C ASP A 273 5.08 -9.75 22.50
N ARG A 274 6.40 -9.58 22.38
CA ARG A 274 7.38 -9.72 23.49
C ARG A 274 7.63 -8.42 24.24
N ILE A 275 7.95 -7.34 23.52
CA ILE A 275 8.32 -6.05 24.14
C ILE A 275 7.15 -5.06 24.23
N GLY A 276 6.00 -5.42 23.66
CA GLY A 276 4.77 -4.61 23.62
C GLY A 276 4.58 -3.84 22.31
N ARG A 277 3.32 -3.48 22.03
CA ARG A 277 2.93 -2.78 20.78
C ARG A 277 3.55 -1.39 20.67
N VAL A 278 3.46 -0.61 21.76
CA VAL A 278 3.90 0.79 21.78
C VAL A 278 5.40 0.94 21.49
N PRO A 279 6.34 0.24 22.17
CA PRO A 279 7.76 0.35 21.84
C PRO A 279 8.07 0.00 20.39
N THR A 280 7.43 -1.04 19.85
CA THR A 280 7.65 -1.48 18.48
C THR A 280 7.17 -0.44 17.46
N ILE A 281 6.00 0.18 17.67
CA ILE A 281 5.50 1.25 16.79
C ILE A 281 6.40 2.49 16.87
N VAL A 282 6.81 2.89 18.08
CA VAL A 282 7.74 4.02 18.30
C VAL A 282 9.05 3.80 17.54
N THR A 283 9.61 2.59 17.62
CA THR A 283 10.81 2.24 16.81
C THR A 283 10.55 2.46 15.32
N GLY A 284 9.40 2.01 14.80
CA GLY A 284 9.04 2.23 13.40
C GLY A 284 8.94 3.72 13.02
N TYR A 285 8.39 4.56 13.89
CA TYR A 285 8.31 6.01 13.67
C TYR A 285 9.69 6.68 13.65
N ILE A 286 10.57 6.30 14.58
CA ILE A 286 11.94 6.81 14.63
C ILE A 286 12.74 6.37 13.41
N LEU A 287 12.61 5.10 12.98
CA LEU A 287 13.25 4.62 11.74
C LEU A 287 12.82 5.46 10.53
N PHE A 288 11.53 5.81 10.42
CA PHE A 288 11.07 6.69 9.34
C PHE A 288 11.63 8.12 9.46
N ALA A 289 11.73 8.65 10.67
CA ALA A 289 12.37 9.96 10.90
C ALA A 289 13.84 9.94 10.46
N VAL A 290 14.59 8.86 10.76
CA VAL A 290 15.98 8.68 10.29
C VAL A 290 16.06 8.65 8.77
N VAL A 291 15.14 7.94 8.09
CA VAL A 291 15.05 7.96 6.62
C VAL A 291 14.87 9.37 6.10
N CYS A 292 13.91 10.11 6.65
CA CYS A 292 13.66 11.48 6.24
C CYS A 292 14.89 12.38 6.50
N LEU A 293 15.59 12.20 7.61
CA LEU A 293 16.80 12.96 7.94
C LEU A 293 17.92 12.71 6.92
N ILE A 294 18.12 11.44 6.53
CA ILE A 294 19.09 11.08 5.49
C ILE A 294 18.73 11.79 4.18
N PHE A 295 17.48 11.71 3.71
CA PHE A 295 17.07 12.33 2.46
C PHE A 295 17.04 13.86 2.50
N ALA A 296 16.97 14.46 3.69
CA ALA A 296 17.09 15.92 3.82
C ALA A 296 18.51 16.43 3.52
N PHE A 297 19.55 15.69 3.97
CA PHE A 297 20.92 16.24 3.99
C PHE A 297 21.95 15.43 3.19
N GLN A 298 21.69 14.16 2.84
CA GLN A 298 22.68 13.29 2.24
C GLN A 298 22.54 13.11 0.73
N THR A 299 23.69 12.95 0.08
CA THR A 299 23.80 12.77 -1.37
C THR A 299 24.49 11.46 -1.77
N GLY A 300 25.19 10.79 -0.83
CA GLY A 300 25.98 9.59 -1.13
C GLY A 300 25.10 8.35 -1.39
N PRO A 301 25.40 7.56 -2.45
CA PRO A 301 24.56 6.41 -2.85
C PRO A 301 24.44 5.33 -1.76
N ILE A 302 25.48 5.11 -0.96
CA ILE A 302 25.47 4.11 0.12
C ILE A 302 24.45 4.48 1.19
N LEU A 303 24.43 5.75 1.64
CA LEU A 303 23.47 6.21 2.65
C LEU A 303 22.04 6.22 2.13
N ILE A 304 21.84 6.57 0.84
CA ILE A 304 20.54 6.48 0.18
C ILE A 304 20.08 5.01 0.17
N GLY A 305 20.92 4.06 -0.22
CA GLY A 305 20.61 2.64 -0.22
C GLY A 305 20.26 2.11 1.19
N LEU A 306 21.02 2.51 2.20
CA LEU A 306 20.73 2.20 3.61
C LEU A 306 19.39 2.82 4.06
N ALA A 307 19.05 4.03 3.61
CA ALA A 307 17.77 4.65 3.91
C ALA A 307 16.59 3.84 3.35
N PHE A 308 16.69 3.26 2.15
CA PHE A 308 15.65 2.37 1.62
C PHE A 308 15.53 1.06 2.40
N LEU A 309 16.64 0.49 2.87
CA LEU A 309 16.61 -0.66 3.77
C LEU A 309 15.88 -0.31 5.08
N VAL A 310 16.26 0.80 5.72
CA VAL A 310 15.62 1.30 6.95
C VAL A 310 14.14 1.63 6.72
N LEU A 311 13.77 2.16 5.54
CA LEU A 311 12.38 2.42 5.17
C LEU A 311 11.56 1.12 5.11
N GLY A 312 12.12 0.05 4.55
CA GLY A 312 11.49 -1.26 4.54
C GLY A 312 11.26 -1.80 5.96
N LEU A 313 12.25 -1.67 6.86
CA LEU A 313 12.11 -2.00 8.28
C LEU A 313 11.00 -1.17 8.93
N SER A 314 11.03 0.16 8.77
CA SER A 314 10.00 1.06 9.31
C SER A 314 8.59 0.63 8.87
N ASN A 315 8.40 0.33 7.59
CA ASN A 315 7.12 -0.12 7.05
C ASN A 315 6.66 -1.45 7.69
N GLY A 316 7.58 -2.38 7.94
CA GLY A 316 7.28 -3.64 8.62
C GLY A 316 6.83 -3.44 10.07
N PHE A 317 7.53 -2.58 10.81
CA PHE A 317 7.23 -2.26 12.21
C PHE A 317 5.91 -1.49 12.34
N VAL A 318 5.62 -0.55 11.45
CA VAL A 318 4.43 0.29 11.51
C VAL A 318 3.18 -0.45 11.03
N ASN A 319 3.19 -0.95 9.78
CA ASN A 319 1.96 -1.43 9.13
C ASN A 319 1.35 -2.68 9.77
N ALA A 320 2.18 -3.59 10.30
CA ALA A 320 1.68 -4.80 10.95
C ALA A 320 1.22 -4.50 12.38
N VAL A 321 2.03 -3.77 13.16
CA VAL A 321 1.83 -3.61 14.59
C VAL A 321 0.75 -2.59 14.92
N GLN A 322 0.61 -1.50 14.13
CA GLN A 322 -0.48 -0.53 14.34
C GLN A 322 -1.85 -1.18 14.23
N ARG A 323 -2.06 -2.04 13.22
CA ARG A 323 -3.35 -2.74 13.04
C ARG A 323 -3.63 -3.70 14.20
N ALA A 324 -2.61 -4.42 14.67
CA ALA A 324 -2.75 -5.28 15.83
C ALA A 324 -3.11 -4.47 17.07
N TYR A 325 -2.46 -3.32 17.29
CA TYR A 325 -2.76 -2.46 18.44
C TYR A 325 -4.16 -1.86 18.39
N VAL A 326 -4.67 -1.50 17.21
CA VAL A 326 -6.08 -1.12 17.03
C VAL A 326 -7.01 -2.24 17.47
N CYS A 327 -6.73 -3.49 17.08
CA CYS A 327 -7.53 -4.65 17.49
C CYS A 327 -7.46 -4.91 18.99
N ASP A 328 -6.29 -4.68 19.62
CA ASP A 328 -6.10 -4.84 21.07
C ASP A 328 -6.87 -3.79 21.88
N LEU A 329 -7.04 -2.56 21.33
CA LEU A 329 -7.78 -1.47 21.98
C LEU A 329 -9.28 -1.47 21.71
N ALA A 330 -9.72 -2.21 20.70
CA ALA A 330 -11.11 -2.21 20.23
C ALA A 330 -11.95 -3.29 20.93
N PRO A 331 -13.12 -2.95 21.50
CA PRO A 331 -14.10 -3.95 21.92
C PRO A 331 -14.50 -4.87 20.75
N ASP A 332 -14.76 -6.14 21.03
CA ASP A 332 -15.08 -7.15 20.02
C ASP A 332 -16.27 -6.75 19.13
N GLU A 333 -17.31 -6.15 19.75
CA GLU A 333 -18.56 -5.78 19.09
C GLU A 333 -18.40 -4.67 18.05
N ILE A 334 -17.38 -3.80 18.20
CA ILE A 334 -17.14 -2.64 17.31
C ILE A 334 -15.76 -2.66 16.68
N ARG A 335 -15.02 -3.78 16.72
CA ARG A 335 -13.64 -3.91 16.20
C ARG A 335 -13.54 -3.50 14.73
N ALA A 336 -14.51 -3.91 13.91
CA ALA A 336 -14.55 -3.53 12.50
C ALA A 336 -14.72 -2.02 12.31
N THR A 337 -15.57 -1.37 13.13
CA THR A 337 -15.75 0.08 13.11
C THR A 337 -14.47 0.81 13.53
N CYS A 338 -13.78 0.32 14.56
CA CYS A 338 -12.49 0.87 15.01
C CYS A 338 -11.43 0.80 13.93
N LEU A 339 -11.28 -0.35 13.27
CA LEU A 339 -10.36 -0.53 12.12
C LEU A 339 -10.74 0.37 10.94
N GLY A 340 -12.03 0.50 10.65
CA GLY A 340 -12.54 1.38 9.60
C GLY A 340 -12.21 2.85 9.88
N THR A 341 -12.45 3.32 11.11
CA THR A 341 -12.12 4.68 11.55
C THR A 341 -10.61 4.94 11.46
N TYR A 342 -9.78 4.00 11.93
CA TYR A 342 -8.33 4.07 11.82
C TYR A 342 -7.89 4.19 10.35
N HIS A 343 -8.33 3.29 9.47
CA HIS A 343 -7.93 3.34 8.06
C HIS A 343 -8.40 4.60 7.34
N MET A 344 -9.59 5.09 7.67
CA MET A 344 -10.11 6.33 7.11
C MET A 344 -9.29 7.54 7.57
N SER A 345 -8.97 7.65 8.87
CA SER A 345 -8.14 8.73 9.41
C SER A 345 -6.75 8.75 8.78
N ILE A 346 -6.09 7.59 8.67
CA ILE A 346 -4.78 7.47 8.00
C ILE A 346 -4.87 7.81 6.51
N GLY A 347 -5.93 7.38 5.83
CA GLY A 347 -6.13 7.68 4.40
C GLY A 347 -6.25 9.18 4.13
N PHE A 348 -7.05 9.88 4.94
CA PHE A 348 -7.15 11.34 4.85
C PHE A 348 -5.85 12.05 5.23
N ALA A 349 -5.18 11.60 6.28
CA ALA A 349 -3.88 12.17 6.67
C ALA A 349 -2.85 12.05 5.54
N LYS A 350 -2.79 10.93 4.85
CA LYS A 350 -1.88 10.72 3.70
C LYS A 350 -2.20 11.63 2.51
N LEU A 351 -3.47 11.99 2.30
CA LEU A 351 -3.84 13.00 1.31
C LEU A 351 -3.17 14.32 1.61
N PHE A 352 -3.35 14.84 2.83
CA PHE A 352 -2.76 16.10 3.24
C PHE A 352 -1.23 16.04 3.30
N SER A 353 -0.67 14.91 3.74
CA SER A 353 0.77 14.66 3.75
C SER A 353 1.39 14.80 2.37
N SER A 354 0.85 14.11 1.38
CA SER A 354 1.39 14.13 0.02
C SER A 354 1.25 15.51 -0.64
N ILE A 355 0.13 16.20 -0.42
CA ILE A 355 -0.06 17.58 -0.90
C ILE A 355 0.94 18.52 -0.23
N MET A 356 1.11 18.46 1.09
CA MET A 356 2.02 19.31 1.84
C MET A 356 3.49 19.09 1.41
N VAL A 357 3.91 17.85 1.27
CA VAL A 357 5.27 17.51 0.82
C VAL A 357 5.51 17.98 -0.61
N GLY A 358 4.55 17.80 -1.51
CA GLY A 358 4.64 18.32 -2.88
C GLY A 358 4.70 19.86 -2.92
N PHE A 359 3.92 20.53 -2.07
CA PHE A 359 3.96 21.98 -1.92
C PHE A 359 5.32 22.47 -1.39
N LEU A 360 5.77 21.91 -0.27
CA LEU A 360 7.06 22.29 0.33
C LEU A 360 8.21 22.07 -0.66
N TRP A 361 8.20 20.95 -1.38
CA TRP A 361 9.26 20.67 -2.36
C TRP A 361 9.25 21.65 -3.52
N THR A 362 8.09 21.98 -4.07
CA THR A 362 7.98 22.85 -5.25
C THR A 362 8.32 24.32 -4.93
N PHE A 363 7.87 24.82 -3.77
CA PHE A 363 7.92 26.26 -3.47
C PHE A 363 9.00 26.66 -2.47
N ILE A 364 9.49 25.70 -1.66
CA ILE A 364 10.48 25.99 -0.60
C ILE A 364 11.76 25.19 -0.83
N GLY A 365 11.63 23.88 -1.10
CA GLY A 365 12.75 22.97 -1.38
C GLY A 365 12.55 21.59 -0.80
N ALA A 366 13.20 20.60 -1.45
CA ALA A 366 13.12 19.19 -1.05
C ALA A 366 13.50 18.95 0.41
N GLN A 367 14.55 19.60 0.89
CA GLN A 367 15.03 19.49 2.25
C GLN A 367 13.93 19.73 3.30
N TYR A 368 13.14 20.77 3.12
CA TYR A 368 12.05 21.13 4.05
C TYR A 368 10.90 20.14 4.00
N ALA A 369 10.63 19.54 2.84
CA ALA A 369 9.65 18.47 2.71
C ALA A 369 10.03 17.23 3.53
N PHE A 370 11.31 16.86 3.57
CA PHE A 370 11.79 15.76 4.39
C PHE A 370 11.90 16.12 5.88
N ILE A 371 12.32 17.36 6.23
CA ILE A 371 12.31 17.85 7.63
C ILE A 371 10.88 17.82 8.21
N TYR A 372 9.86 18.18 7.44
CA TYR A 372 8.46 18.04 7.84
C TYR A 372 8.14 16.60 8.24
N GLY A 373 8.61 15.59 7.48
CA GLY A 373 8.48 14.17 7.83
C GLY A 373 9.18 13.81 9.14
N VAL A 374 10.39 14.35 9.39
CA VAL A 374 11.13 14.17 10.66
C VAL A 374 10.31 14.71 11.83
N VAL A 375 9.89 15.98 11.76
CA VAL A 375 9.18 16.64 12.87
C VAL A 375 7.93 15.90 13.28
N LEU A 376 7.08 15.53 12.32
CA LEU A 376 5.83 14.84 12.63
C LEU A 376 6.05 13.39 13.11
N SER A 377 7.07 12.71 12.59
CA SER A 377 7.38 11.34 13.03
C SER A 377 7.93 11.31 14.46
N VAL A 378 8.82 12.25 14.80
CA VAL A 378 9.36 12.39 16.16
C VAL A 378 8.25 12.82 17.12
N MET A 379 7.42 13.78 16.73
CA MET A 379 6.27 14.22 17.53
C MET A 379 5.31 13.07 17.83
N ALA A 380 4.96 12.28 16.81
CA ALA A 380 4.10 11.11 17.00
C ALA A 380 4.77 10.04 17.89
N ALA A 381 6.09 9.82 17.74
CA ALA A 381 6.84 8.87 18.56
C ALA A 381 6.85 9.29 20.04
N THR A 382 7.13 10.55 20.33
CA THR A 382 7.15 11.08 21.70
C THR A 382 5.77 11.06 22.35
N MET A 383 4.72 11.47 21.62
CA MET A 383 3.33 11.38 22.10
C MET A 383 2.91 9.95 22.40
N LEU A 384 3.27 9.00 21.52
CA LEU A 384 2.91 7.58 21.72
C LEU A 384 3.67 6.97 22.89
N TYR A 385 4.96 7.30 23.06
CA TYR A 385 5.76 6.81 24.17
C TYR A 385 5.30 7.34 25.53
N GLY A 386 4.80 8.58 25.59
CA GLY A 386 4.25 9.22 26.77
C GLY A 386 2.86 8.73 27.18
N LEU A 387 2.20 7.87 26.39
CA LEU A 387 0.89 7.34 26.80
C LEU A 387 1.02 6.40 27.99
N PRO A 388 0.12 6.53 29.00
CA PRO A 388 0.09 5.62 30.15
C PRO A 388 -0.06 4.17 29.70
N ARG A 389 0.84 3.31 30.16
CA ARG A 389 0.91 1.88 29.80
C ARG A 389 -0.06 0.99 30.56
N LYS A 390 -1.05 1.57 31.28
CA LYS A 390 -2.07 0.81 32.05
C LYS A 390 -3.31 0.49 31.23
#